data_db8ed962049399e44f91ec236feb9f50
#
_entry.id   db8ed962049399e44f91ec236feb9f50
#
_cell.length_a   1.000
_cell.length_b   1.000
_cell.length_c   1.000
_cell.angle_alpha   90.00
_cell.angle_beta   90.00
_cell.angle_gamma   90.00
#
_symmetry.space_group_name_H-M   'P 1'
#
loop_
_entity.id
_entity.type
_entity.pdbx_description
1 polymer ?
#
loop_
_entity_poly.entity_id
_entity_poly.type
_entity_poly.pdbx_seq_one_letter_code
_entity_poly.pdbx_strand_id
1 'polypeptide(L)'
;IDTTQKVIFETEIDDDETTTKRTIAKTPDDICFNWEDADCIIRPLPHSSHLVSITPRKSGKNYWMECNDNFRQCFIHLPACRAETPAPENETNFVLNNFLMMLYAFNAARHHTLLMHASVVATETGKGYLFLGKSGTGKSTHTGLWLQQFSDCHLLNDDNPIVHVDSLGKQATVFGSPWSGKTPCYRKESMTVGAFVRLEQAPQNEIEQERAAHAFATLLPSCSCLKQNKEIYNAIVATVTELATLAPVYHLKCLPDREATELCRKTVEG
;
A
#
# COMPACT_ATOMS: atom_id res chain seq x y z
N ILE A 1 -1.93 -8.10 -25.63
CA ILE A 1 -0.98 -8.10 -24.48
C ILE A 1 0.34 -7.61 -25.05
N ASP A 2 0.86 -6.53 -24.49
CA ASP A 2 2.19 -6.02 -24.85
C ASP A 2 3.24 -7.00 -24.33
N THR A 3 3.85 -7.77 -25.21
CA THR A 3 4.83 -8.81 -24.87
C THR A 3 6.19 -8.23 -24.44
N THR A 4 6.36 -6.90 -24.49
CA THR A 4 7.57 -6.22 -24.02
C THR A 4 7.55 -5.97 -22.51
N GLN A 5 6.38 -6.06 -21.87
CA GLN A 5 6.22 -5.86 -20.43
C GLN A 5 6.65 -7.12 -19.67
N LYS A 6 7.46 -6.93 -18.64
CA LYS A 6 7.94 -8.01 -17.78
C LYS A 6 6.84 -8.45 -16.82
N VAL A 7 6.48 -9.72 -16.86
CA VAL A 7 5.59 -10.34 -15.86
C VAL A 7 6.32 -10.39 -14.52
N ILE A 8 5.72 -9.83 -13.46
CA ILE A 8 6.29 -9.85 -12.10
C ILE A 8 5.74 -10.97 -11.23
N PHE A 9 4.50 -11.41 -11.50
CA PHE A 9 3.90 -12.62 -10.91
C PHE A 9 2.79 -13.15 -11.83
N GLU A 10 2.46 -14.43 -11.66
CA GLU A 10 1.36 -15.13 -12.35
C GLU A 10 0.42 -15.71 -11.31
N THR A 11 -0.87 -15.67 -11.57
CA THR A 11 -1.88 -16.28 -10.71
C THR A 11 -2.96 -16.97 -11.52
N GLU A 12 -3.36 -18.16 -11.06
CA GLU A 12 -4.54 -18.85 -11.54
C GLU A 12 -5.64 -18.73 -10.49
N ILE A 13 -6.88 -18.62 -10.93
CA ILE A 13 -8.05 -18.53 -10.04
C ILE A 13 -8.85 -19.82 -10.24
N ASP A 14 -9.06 -20.54 -9.14
CA ASP A 14 -9.90 -21.73 -9.09
C ASP A 14 -11.20 -21.40 -8.35
N ASP A 15 -12.33 -21.74 -8.94
CA ASP A 15 -13.68 -21.54 -8.41
C ASP A 15 -14.37 -22.87 -7.99
N ASP A 16 -13.60 -23.97 -7.90
CA ASP A 16 -14.14 -25.26 -7.51
C ASP A 16 -14.54 -25.27 -6.02
N GLU A 17 -15.83 -25.52 -5.77
CA GLU A 17 -16.41 -25.58 -4.42
C GLU A 17 -15.85 -26.71 -3.54
N THR A 18 -15.30 -27.76 -4.13
CA THR A 18 -14.78 -28.90 -3.35
C THR A 18 -13.51 -28.51 -2.57
N THR A 19 -12.76 -27.53 -3.08
CA THR A 19 -11.54 -27.00 -2.46
C THR A 19 -11.82 -25.92 -1.40
N THR A 20 -12.99 -25.28 -1.42
CA THR A 20 -13.31 -24.10 -0.59
C THR A 20 -13.74 -24.40 0.85
N LYS A 21 -13.99 -25.67 1.22
CA LYS A 21 -14.43 -26.03 2.59
C LYS A 21 -13.28 -26.23 3.59
N ARG A 22 -12.07 -25.78 3.27
CA ARG A 22 -10.94 -25.90 4.16
C ARG A 22 -11.04 -24.88 5.28
N THR A 23 -11.31 -25.32 6.50
CA THR A 23 -11.19 -24.47 7.69
C THR A 23 -9.72 -24.32 8.03
N ILE A 24 -9.18 -23.12 7.97
CA ILE A 24 -7.80 -22.82 8.32
C ILE A 24 -7.76 -22.41 9.78
N ALA A 25 -7.54 -23.37 10.68
CA ALA A 25 -7.31 -23.09 12.10
C ALA A 25 -5.95 -22.41 12.27
N LYS A 26 -5.87 -21.37 13.13
CA LYS A 26 -4.61 -20.68 13.46
C LYS A 26 -3.62 -21.64 14.11
N THR A 27 -2.34 -21.52 13.72
CA THR A 27 -1.21 -22.26 14.33
C THR A 27 -0.17 -21.28 14.90
N PRO A 28 0.74 -21.71 15.78
CA PRO A 28 1.79 -20.84 16.32
C PRO A 28 2.74 -20.25 15.28
N ASP A 29 2.90 -20.92 14.14
CA ASP A 29 3.82 -20.51 13.06
C ASP A 29 3.20 -19.50 12.10
N ASP A 30 1.92 -19.15 12.29
CA ASP A 30 1.21 -18.21 11.42
C ASP A 30 1.66 -16.78 11.65
N ILE A 31 1.89 -16.07 10.56
CA ILE A 31 2.05 -14.63 10.54
C ILE A 31 0.65 -14.02 10.41
N CYS A 32 0.19 -13.34 11.46
CA CYS A 32 -1.16 -12.82 11.52
C CYS A 32 -1.17 -11.31 11.30
N PHE A 33 -2.07 -10.86 10.42
CA PHE A 33 -2.40 -9.46 10.21
C PHE A 33 -3.87 -9.25 10.55
N ASN A 34 -4.16 -8.30 11.44
CA ASN A 34 -5.52 -7.95 11.82
C ASN A 34 -5.89 -6.65 11.09
N TRP A 35 -6.65 -6.75 10.01
CA TRP A 35 -7.20 -5.60 9.31
C TRP A 35 -8.52 -5.17 9.96
N GLU A 36 -9.03 -3.99 9.60
CA GLU A 36 -10.31 -3.48 10.12
C GLU A 36 -11.46 -4.43 9.79
N ASP A 37 -11.52 -4.92 8.55
CA ASP A 37 -12.64 -5.71 8.02
C ASP A 37 -12.34 -7.21 7.85
N ALA A 38 -11.09 -7.65 8.06
CA ALA A 38 -10.70 -9.04 7.84
C ALA A 38 -9.49 -9.44 8.70
N ASP A 39 -9.36 -10.73 8.94
CA ASP A 39 -8.14 -11.35 9.45
C ASP A 39 -7.36 -11.96 8.27
N CYS A 40 -6.06 -11.69 8.20
CA CYS A 40 -5.18 -12.29 7.22
C CYS A 40 -4.11 -13.14 7.91
N ILE A 41 -3.84 -14.32 7.36
CA ILE A 41 -2.83 -15.25 7.85
C ILE A 41 -1.90 -15.62 6.70
N ILE A 42 -0.60 -15.58 6.94
CA ILE A 42 0.41 -16.17 6.05
C ILE A 42 1.06 -17.32 6.81
N ARG A 43 0.94 -18.53 6.27
CA ARG A 43 1.48 -19.77 6.83
C ARG A 43 2.56 -20.32 5.93
N PRO A 44 3.79 -20.53 6.43
CA PRO A 44 4.78 -21.33 5.74
C PRO A 44 4.28 -22.77 5.61
N LEU A 45 4.44 -23.34 4.43
CA LEU A 45 4.13 -24.74 4.14
C LEU A 45 5.45 -25.52 3.87
N PRO A 46 5.41 -26.88 3.89
CA PRO A 46 6.54 -27.71 3.42
C PRO A 46 6.96 -27.31 2.00
N HIS A 47 8.23 -27.56 1.67
CA HIS A 47 8.82 -27.26 0.35
C HIS A 47 8.87 -25.77 0.00
N SER A 48 9.02 -24.93 1.02
CA SER A 48 9.19 -23.47 0.86
C SER A 48 8.01 -22.76 0.18
N SER A 49 6.80 -23.31 0.25
CA SER A 49 5.58 -22.65 -0.23
C SER A 49 4.85 -21.91 0.90
N HIS A 50 3.83 -21.13 0.55
CA HIS A 50 3.05 -20.35 1.51
C HIS A 50 1.55 -20.51 1.26
N LEU A 51 0.79 -20.63 2.33
CA LEU A 51 -0.66 -20.47 2.32
C LEU A 51 -0.97 -19.07 2.84
N VAL A 52 -1.72 -18.29 2.07
CA VAL A 52 -2.26 -16.99 2.50
C VAL A 52 -3.77 -17.12 2.60
N SER A 53 -4.33 -16.75 3.74
CA SER A 53 -5.78 -16.79 3.98
C SER A 53 -6.30 -15.43 4.40
N ILE A 54 -7.44 -15.03 3.81
CA ILE A 54 -8.20 -13.85 4.21
C ILE A 54 -9.57 -14.31 4.68
N THR A 55 -9.96 -13.88 5.89
CA THR A 55 -11.25 -14.18 6.50
C THR A 55 -11.97 -12.87 6.80
N PRO A 56 -12.90 -12.42 5.92
CA PRO A 56 -13.73 -11.25 6.20
C PRO A 56 -14.53 -11.44 7.47
N ARG A 57 -14.51 -10.47 8.39
CA ARG A 57 -15.18 -10.57 9.69
C ARG A 57 -16.69 -10.67 9.58
N LYS A 58 -17.26 -10.06 8.54
CA LYS A 58 -18.71 -10.03 8.32
C LYS A 58 -19.28 -11.41 7.99
N SER A 59 -18.60 -12.19 7.16
CA SER A 59 -19.07 -13.52 6.74
C SER A 59 -18.43 -14.68 7.51
N GLY A 60 -17.20 -14.47 8.02
CA GLY A 60 -16.39 -15.53 8.62
C GLY A 60 -15.93 -16.60 7.62
N LYS A 61 -16.13 -16.40 6.29
CA LYS A 61 -15.69 -17.33 5.27
C LYS A 61 -14.18 -17.26 5.07
N ASN A 62 -13.54 -18.40 4.87
CA ASN A 62 -12.12 -18.45 4.53
C ASN A 62 -11.94 -18.43 3.03
N TYR A 63 -11.14 -17.49 2.55
CA TYR A 63 -10.60 -17.42 1.20
C TYR A 63 -9.09 -17.61 1.30
N TRP A 64 -8.48 -18.29 0.34
CA TRP A 64 -7.07 -18.60 0.44
C TRP A 64 -6.39 -18.68 -0.90
N MET A 65 -5.09 -18.48 -0.90
CA MET A 65 -4.21 -18.73 -2.04
C MET A 65 -3.00 -19.53 -1.59
N GLU A 66 -2.50 -20.40 -2.46
CA GLU A 66 -1.23 -21.06 -2.31
C GLU A 66 -0.21 -20.40 -3.21
N CYS A 67 0.96 -20.08 -2.66
CA CYS A 67 2.04 -19.42 -3.37
C CYS A 67 3.31 -20.24 -3.27
N ASN A 68 4.17 -20.16 -4.30
CA ASN A 68 5.52 -20.65 -4.19
C ASN A 68 6.35 -19.78 -3.20
N ASP A 69 7.60 -20.16 -2.94
CA ASP A 69 8.50 -19.54 -1.97
C ASP A 69 8.71 -18.05 -2.19
N ASN A 70 8.68 -17.59 -3.44
CA ASN A 70 8.94 -16.22 -3.83
C ASN A 70 7.69 -15.43 -4.23
N PHE A 71 6.49 -15.96 -4.01
CA PHE A 71 5.19 -15.33 -4.34
C PHE A 71 5.01 -14.98 -5.82
N ARG A 72 5.73 -15.61 -6.74
CA ARG A 72 5.61 -15.32 -8.18
C ARG A 72 4.59 -16.19 -8.89
N GLN A 73 4.30 -17.36 -8.36
CA GLN A 73 3.29 -18.27 -8.88
C GLN A 73 2.32 -18.60 -7.76
N CYS A 74 1.06 -18.30 -7.97
CA CYS A 74 0.03 -18.43 -6.96
C CYS A 74 -1.26 -19.00 -7.55
N PHE A 75 -1.94 -19.81 -6.75
CA PHE A 75 -3.29 -20.30 -7.01
C PHE A 75 -4.24 -19.65 -6.01
N ILE A 76 -5.22 -18.90 -6.50
CA ILE A 76 -6.22 -18.24 -5.68
C ILE A 76 -7.49 -19.08 -5.72
N HIS A 77 -7.95 -19.54 -4.54
CA HIS A 77 -9.18 -20.28 -4.38
C HIS A 77 -10.30 -19.34 -3.91
N LEU A 78 -11.24 -19.07 -4.82
CA LEU A 78 -12.41 -18.26 -4.56
C LEU A 78 -13.65 -19.17 -4.75
N PRO A 79 -14.57 -19.24 -3.77
CA PRO A 79 -15.79 -19.98 -3.97
C PRO A 79 -16.61 -19.38 -5.11
N ALA A 80 -17.11 -20.24 -6.00
CA ALA A 80 -17.98 -19.81 -7.09
C ALA A 80 -19.19 -19.03 -6.56
N CYS A 81 -19.49 -17.89 -7.16
CA CYS A 81 -20.75 -17.19 -6.95
C CYS A 81 -21.88 -17.98 -7.60
N ARG A 82 -22.51 -18.90 -6.86
CA ARG A 82 -23.74 -19.53 -7.33
C ARG A 82 -24.94 -18.61 -7.13
N ALA A 83 -25.85 -18.63 -8.09
CA ALA A 83 -27.09 -17.85 -8.08
C ALA A 83 -27.99 -18.08 -6.84
N GLU A 84 -27.81 -19.20 -6.13
CA GLU A 84 -28.60 -19.57 -4.95
C GLU A 84 -28.11 -19.00 -3.63
N THR A 85 -26.81 -18.68 -3.51
CA THR A 85 -26.23 -17.96 -2.36
C THR A 85 -25.09 -17.10 -2.85
N PRO A 86 -25.37 -15.94 -3.47
CA PRO A 86 -24.29 -15.08 -3.90
C PRO A 86 -23.52 -14.65 -2.65
N ALA A 87 -22.22 -15.03 -2.57
CA ALA A 87 -21.32 -14.20 -1.80
C ALA A 87 -21.52 -12.78 -2.32
N PRO A 88 -21.71 -11.77 -1.47
CA PRO A 88 -21.88 -10.43 -1.99
C PRO A 88 -20.71 -10.18 -2.94
N GLU A 89 -21.00 -9.82 -4.18
CA GLU A 89 -20.01 -9.54 -5.23
C GLU A 89 -18.86 -8.67 -4.70
N ASN A 90 -19.18 -7.80 -3.74
CA ASN A 90 -18.27 -6.98 -3.00
C ASN A 90 -17.25 -7.75 -2.12
N GLU A 91 -17.60 -8.93 -1.56
CA GLU A 91 -16.69 -9.67 -0.67
C GLU A 91 -15.63 -10.43 -1.47
N THR A 92 -16.02 -11.09 -2.56
CA THR A 92 -15.06 -11.77 -3.46
C THR A 92 -14.11 -10.75 -4.09
N ASN A 93 -14.64 -9.61 -4.55
CA ASN A 93 -13.82 -8.52 -5.08
C ASN A 93 -12.87 -7.94 -4.03
N PHE A 94 -13.32 -7.76 -2.78
CA PHE A 94 -12.49 -7.32 -1.68
C PHE A 94 -11.33 -8.30 -1.44
N VAL A 95 -11.60 -9.59 -1.37
CA VAL A 95 -10.57 -10.62 -1.14
C VAL A 95 -9.60 -10.69 -2.30
N LEU A 96 -10.09 -10.75 -3.54
CA LEU A 96 -9.25 -10.81 -4.74
C LEU A 96 -8.33 -9.58 -4.83
N ASN A 97 -8.88 -8.38 -4.63
CA ASN A 97 -8.10 -7.15 -4.64
C ASN A 97 -6.99 -7.16 -3.58
N ASN A 98 -7.26 -7.68 -2.38
CA ASN A 98 -6.24 -7.77 -1.33
C ASN A 98 -5.17 -8.82 -1.64
N PHE A 99 -5.52 -9.96 -2.20
CA PHE A 99 -4.52 -10.94 -2.67
C PHE A 99 -3.63 -10.33 -3.76
N LEU A 100 -4.20 -9.69 -4.77
CA LEU A 100 -3.44 -9.04 -5.85
C LEU A 100 -2.55 -7.90 -5.32
N MET A 101 -3.06 -7.11 -4.37
CA MET A 101 -2.30 -6.06 -3.70
C MET A 101 -1.07 -6.61 -2.97
N MET A 102 -1.23 -7.70 -2.21
CA MET A 102 -0.12 -8.35 -1.51
C MET A 102 0.91 -8.91 -2.49
N LEU A 103 0.46 -9.65 -3.52
CA LEU A 103 1.35 -10.20 -4.56
C LEU A 103 2.11 -9.10 -5.27
N TYR A 104 1.45 -8.00 -5.60
CA TYR A 104 2.08 -6.84 -6.20
C TYR A 104 3.16 -6.26 -5.26
N ALA A 105 2.82 -5.97 -4.00
CA ALA A 105 3.76 -5.39 -3.04
C ALA A 105 5.01 -6.25 -2.85
N PHE A 106 4.84 -7.59 -2.73
CA PHE A 106 5.97 -8.50 -2.51
C PHE A 106 6.87 -8.64 -3.74
N ASN A 107 6.29 -8.65 -4.93
CA ASN A 107 7.06 -8.83 -6.17
C ASN A 107 7.65 -7.52 -6.68
N ALA A 108 6.94 -6.39 -6.56
CA ALA A 108 7.42 -5.08 -6.97
C ALA A 108 8.65 -4.62 -6.16
N ALA A 109 8.78 -5.05 -4.90
CA ALA A 109 9.93 -4.74 -4.05
C ALA A 109 11.28 -5.07 -4.70
N ARG A 110 11.36 -6.18 -5.45
CA ARG A 110 12.57 -6.60 -6.19
C ARG A 110 12.91 -5.69 -7.38
N HIS A 111 12.05 -4.75 -7.69
CA HIS A 111 12.16 -3.80 -8.80
C HIS A 111 12.19 -2.35 -8.28
N HIS A 112 12.77 -2.12 -7.11
CA HIS A 112 12.86 -0.80 -6.48
C HIS A 112 11.50 -0.07 -6.42
N THR A 113 10.42 -0.83 -6.21
CA THR A 113 9.06 -0.33 -6.22
C THR A 113 8.35 -0.69 -4.92
N LEU A 114 7.77 0.31 -4.27
CA LEU A 114 7.13 0.20 -2.97
C LEU A 114 5.63 0.45 -3.12
N LEU A 115 4.82 -0.36 -2.48
CA LEU A 115 3.43 -0.04 -2.19
C LEU A 115 3.38 0.60 -0.82
N MET A 116 2.89 1.84 -0.72
CA MET A 116 2.96 2.62 0.51
C MET A 116 1.56 2.97 1.02
N HIS A 117 1.37 2.96 2.33
CA HIS A 117 0.15 3.46 2.96
C HIS A 117 0.23 4.99 3.11
N ALA A 118 -0.30 5.71 2.12
CA ALA A 118 -0.23 7.16 2.04
C ALA A 118 -1.43 7.75 1.27
N SER A 119 -1.74 9.01 1.53
CA SER A 119 -2.59 9.81 0.65
C SER A 119 -1.73 10.78 -0.16
N VAL A 120 -2.01 10.98 -1.44
CA VAL A 120 -1.14 11.73 -2.36
C VAL A 120 -1.88 12.84 -3.05
N VAL A 121 -1.38 14.05 -2.89
CA VAL A 121 -1.78 15.22 -3.68
C VAL A 121 -0.76 15.45 -4.78
N ALA A 122 -1.24 15.58 -6.01
CA ALA A 122 -0.46 15.97 -7.17
C ALA A 122 -0.70 17.45 -7.50
N THR A 123 0.34 18.14 -7.95
CA THR A 123 0.27 19.54 -8.37
C THR A 123 0.50 19.68 -9.87
N GLU A 124 0.04 20.78 -10.46
CA GLU A 124 0.28 21.11 -11.88
C GLU A 124 1.77 21.26 -12.22
N THR A 125 2.63 21.46 -11.23
CA THR A 125 4.10 21.47 -11.40
C THR A 125 4.71 20.09 -11.60
N GLY A 126 3.89 19.02 -11.60
CA GLY A 126 4.34 17.63 -11.78
C GLY A 126 4.95 17.01 -10.52
N LYS A 127 4.70 17.59 -9.35
CA LYS A 127 5.13 17.06 -8.05
C LYS A 127 4.00 16.33 -7.34
N GLY A 128 4.35 15.24 -6.66
CA GLY A 128 3.46 14.50 -5.76
C GLY A 128 3.93 14.61 -4.32
N TYR A 129 3.02 14.99 -3.43
CA TYR A 129 3.26 15.09 -1.98
C TYR A 129 2.53 13.96 -1.28
N LEU A 130 3.28 13.13 -0.54
CA LEU A 130 2.76 11.92 0.10
C LEU A 130 2.58 12.16 1.60
N PHE A 131 1.34 12.07 2.06
CA PHE A 131 0.99 12.21 3.48
C PHE A 131 0.95 10.84 4.15
N LEU A 132 1.81 10.66 5.15
CA LEU A 132 2.02 9.41 5.88
C LEU A 132 1.41 9.50 7.29
N GLY A 133 1.08 8.35 7.84
CA GLY A 133 0.58 8.22 9.22
C GLY A 133 -0.28 6.98 9.37
N LYS A 134 -0.52 6.57 10.61
CA LYS A 134 -1.42 5.44 10.91
C LYS A 134 -2.85 5.73 10.45
N SER A 135 -3.68 4.68 10.34
CA SER A 135 -5.12 4.87 10.12
C SER A 135 -5.70 5.80 11.19
N GLY A 136 -6.55 6.74 10.78
CA GLY A 136 -7.15 7.73 11.68
C GLY A 136 -6.28 8.94 12.03
N THR A 137 -5.03 9.04 11.54
CA THR A 137 -4.17 10.22 11.81
C THR A 137 -4.66 11.50 11.14
N GLY A 138 -5.51 11.39 10.10
CA GLY A 138 -6.05 12.55 9.38
C GLY A 138 -5.47 12.76 7.98
N LYS A 139 -4.84 11.75 7.36
CA LYS A 139 -4.31 11.83 5.98
C LYS A 139 -5.34 12.37 4.99
N SER A 140 -6.49 11.70 4.86
CA SER A 140 -7.55 12.11 3.93
C SER A 140 -8.19 13.47 4.31
N THR A 141 -8.19 13.83 5.59
CA THR A 141 -8.62 15.17 6.03
C THR A 141 -7.65 16.23 5.54
N HIS A 142 -6.35 16.02 5.74
CA HIS A 142 -5.31 16.96 5.32
C HIS A 142 -5.27 17.13 3.80
N THR A 143 -5.33 16.03 3.04
CA THR A 143 -5.42 16.08 1.56
C THR A 143 -6.72 16.76 1.11
N GLY A 144 -7.85 16.51 1.76
CA GLY A 144 -9.11 17.19 1.49
C GLY A 144 -9.03 18.72 1.67
N LEU A 145 -8.34 19.17 2.71
CA LEU A 145 -8.08 20.60 2.94
C LEU A 145 -7.16 21.20 1.87
N TRP A 146 -6.13 20.47 1.42
CA TRP A 146 -5.29 20.89 0.30
C TRP A 146 -6.12 21.12 -0.96
N LEU A 147 -6.97 20.14 -1.33
CA LEU A 147 -7.81 20.23 -2.52
C LEU A 147 -8.86 21.34 -2.48
N GLN A 148 -9.33 21.69 -1.28
CA GLN A 148 -10.25 22.81 -1.08
C GLN A 148 -9.56 24.17 -1.19
N GLN A 149 -8.30 24.24 -0.79
CA GLN A 149 -7.58 25.50 -0.66
C GLN A 149 -6.76 25.84 -1.91
N PHE A 150 -6.25 24.85 -2.62
CA PHE A 150 -5.34 25.01 -3.74
C PHE A 150 -5.95 24.42 -5.02
N SER A 151 -6.29 25.31 -5.97
CA SER A 151 -6.97 24.94 -7.21
C SER A 151 -6.04 24.23 -8.22
N ASP A 152 -4.73 24.32 -8.05
CA ASP A 152 -3.68 23.71 -8.87
C ASP A 152 -3.30 22.30 -8.40
N CYS A 153 -4.12 21.69 -7.54
CA CYS A 153 -3.90 20.38 -6.96
C CYS A 153 -5.04 19.41 -7.27
N HIS A 154 -4.70 18.12 -7.34
CA HIS A 154 -5.70 17.05 -7.38
C HIS A 154 -5.24 15.82 -6.59
N LEU A 155 -6.20 14.99 -6.18
CA LEU A 155 -5.90 13.72 -5.52
C LEU A 155 -5.37 12.73 -6.55
N LEU A 156 -4.19 12.16 -6.30
CA LEU A 156 -3.60 11.11 -7.12
C LEU A 156 -3.97 9.72 -6.62
N ASN A 157 -3.92 9.52 -5.31
CA ASN A 157 -4.32 8.27 -4.63
C ASN A 157 -4.62 8.55 -3.15
N ASP A 158 -5.54 7.81 -2.54
CA ASP A 158 -5.95 8.03 -1.13
C ASP A 158 -5.70 6.81 -0.23
N ASP A 159 -4.80 5.90 -0.56
CA ASP A 159 -4.49 4.81 0.39
C ASP A 159 -3.21 4.05 0.06
N ASN A 160 -3.09 3.53 -1.17
CA ASN A 160 -2.00 2.66 -1.55
C ASN A 160 -1.30 3.11 -2.84
N PRO A 161 -0.68 4.30 -2.88
CA PRO A 161 0.14 4.73 -4.01
C PRO A 161 1.35 3.81 -4.22
N ILE A 162 1.84 3.79 -5.45
CA ILE A 162 3.04 3.08 -5.82
C ILE A 162 4.18 4.08 -5.95
N VAL A 163 5.33 3.81 -5.31
CA VAL A 163 6.54 4.62 -5.41
C VAL A 163 7.64 3.80 -6.04
N HIS A 164 8.18 4.27 -7.15
CA HIS A 164 9.32 3.66 -7.83
C HIS A 164 10.57 4.54 -7.69
N VAL A 165 11.69 3.90 -7.41
CA VAL A 165 13.01 4.55 -7.32
C VAL A 165 13.84 4.17 -8.53
N ASP A 166 14.19 5.16 -9.35
CA ASP A 166 15.19 5.02 -10.41
C ASP A 166 16.56 5.39 -9.84
N SER A 167 17.33 4.37 -9.42
CA SER A 167 18.66 4.54 -8.84
C SER A 167 19.66 5.17 -9.82
N LEU A 168 19.52 4.91 -11.11
CA LEU A 168 20.41 5.48 -12.13
C LEU A 168 20.07 6.94 -12.40
N GLY A 169 18.78 7.24 -12.56
CA GLY A 169 18.28 8.62 -12.73
C GLY A 169 18.24 9.43 -11.44
N LYS A 170 18.50 8.81 -10.28
CA LYS A 170 18.39 9.44 -8.96
C LYS A 170 17.07 10.17 -8.75
N GLN A 171 15.98 9.51 -9.10
CA GLN A 171 14.65 10.07 -9.07
C GLN A 171 13.67 9.09 -8.42
N ALA A 172 12.73 9.62 -7.62
CA ALA A 172 11.59 8.89 -7.13
C ALA A 172 10.32 9.38 -7.85
N THR A 173 9.51 8.43 -8.30
CA THR A 173 8.23 8.68 -8.98
C THR A 173 7.11 8.02 -8.21
N VAL A 174 6.03 8.76 -7.96
CA VAL A 174 4.79 8.24 -7.39
C VAL A 174 3.74 8.06 -8.46
N PHE A 175 3.03 6.95 -8.41
CA PHE A 175 1.96 6.58 -9.33
C PHE A 175 0.65 6.41 -8.58
N GLY A 176 -0.46 6.70 -9.24
CA GLY A 176 -1.77 6.20 -8.84
C GLY A 176 -1.81 4.67 -8.91
N SER A 177 -2.72 4.06 -8.18
CA SER A 177 -2.86 2.61 -8.12
C SER A 177 -4.33 2.19 -8.24
N PRO A 178 -4.63 0.91 -8.52
CA PRO A 178 -5.99 0.39 -8.46
C PRO A 178 -6.50 0.22 -7.01
N TRP A 179 -5.67 0.45 -6.02
CA TRP A 179 -6.01 0.32 -4.59
C TRP A 179 -6.17 1.70 -3.97
N SER A 180 -7.41 2.10 -3.77
CA SER A 180 -7.78 3.35 -3.13
C SER A 180 -8.54 3.08 -1.84
N GLY A 181 -8.48 4.02 -0.90
CA GLY A 181 -9.17 3.94 0.38
C GLY A 181 -10.65 4.31 0.28
N LYS A 182 -11.13 5.06 1.27
CA LYS A 182 -12.54 5.51 1.36
C LYS A 182 -12.94 6.45 0.22
N THR A 183 -11.98 7.16 -0.36
CA THR A 183 -12.20 8.05 -1.52
C THR A 183 -11.79 7.30 -2.80
N PRO A 184 -12.73 6.82 -3.62
CA PRO A 184 -12.39 6.17 -4.88
C PRO A 184 -11.55 7.09 -5.78
N CYS A 185 -10.30 6.71 -6.03
CA CYS A 185 -9.37 7.47 -6.85
C CYS A 185 -8.46 6.52 -7.63
N TYR A 186 -8.75 6.31 -8.91
CA TYR A 186 -8.08 5.33 -9.77
C TYR A 186 -7.45 6.03 -10.97
N ARG A 187 -6.42 6.85 -10.70
CA ARG A 187 -5.76 7.65 -11.74
C ARG A 187 -4.57 6.90 -12.33
N LYS A 188 -4.51 6.86 -13.66
CA LYS A 188 -3.33 6.37 -14.41
C LYS A 188 -2.38 7.54 -14.68
N GLU A 189 -1.89 8.12 -13.62
CA GLU A 189 -1.00 9.28 -13.63
C GLU A 189 0.25 9.00 -12.79
N SER A 190 1.31 9.75 -13.04
CA SER A 190 2.54 9.70 -12.27
C SER A 190 3.14 11.08 -12.07
N MET A 191 3.78 11.29 -10.91
CA MET A 191 4.41 12.54 -10.53
C MET A 191 5.80 12.27 -9.97
N THR A 192 6.72 13.22 -10.14
CA THR A 192 7.95 13.19 -9.37
C THR A 192 7.61 13.37 -7.89
N VAL A 193 8.20 12.56 -7.01
CA VAL A 193 8.03 12.73 -5.57
C VAL A 193 8.61 14.08 -5.16
N GLY A 194 7.76 14.97 -4.63
CA GLY A 194 8.14 16.28 -4.09
C GLY A 194 8.62 16.17 -2.65
N ALA A 195 7.82 15.55 -1.79
CA ALA A 195 8.16 15.29 -0.39
C ALA A 195 7.27 14.20 0.21
N PHE A 196 7.75 13.63 1.31
CA PHE A 196 6.95 12.85 2.25
C PHE A 196 6.66 13.68 3.50
N VAL A 197 5.44 13.63 4.00
CA VAL A 197 5.01 14.38 5.19
C VAL A 197 4.33 13.44 6.17
N ARG A 198 4.99 13.13 7.27
CA ARG A 198 4.40 12.36 8.37
C ARG A 198 3.50 13.28 9.19
N LEU A 199 2.22 12.94 9.27
CA LEU A 199 1.24 13.68 10.05
C LEU A 199 1.19 13.19 11.50
N GLU A 200 1.07 14.12 12.43
CA GLU A 200 0.79 13.88 13.83
C GLU A 200 -0.21 14.92 14.35
N GLN A 201 -1.28 14.46 15.00
CA GLN A 201 -2.25 15.36 15.61
C GLN A 201 -1.63 16.08 16.81
N ALA A 202 -1.67 17.40 16.82
CA ALA A 202 -1.08 18.24 17.86
C ALA A 202 -1.91 19.52 18.08
N PRO A 203 -1.75 20.19 19.22
CA PRO A 203 -2.48 21.42 19.51
C PRO A 203 -1.96 22.67 18.78
N GLN A 204 -0.85 22.56 18.06
CA GLN A 204 -0.21 23.64 17.31
C GLN A 204 0.35 23.10 16.00
N ASN A 205 0.44 23.98 14.99
CA ASN A 205 0.98 23.65 13.69
C ASN A 205 2.50 23.89 13.66
N GLU A 206 3.28 22.82 13.55
CA GLU A 206 4.73 22.82 13.44
C GLU A 206 5.19 21.84 12.39
N ILE A 207 6.16 22.21 11.56
CA ILE A 207 6.76 21.34 10.56
C ILE A 207 8.27 21.41 10.64
N GLU A 208 8.91 20.24 10.64
CA GLU A 208 10.34 20.12 10.62
C GLU A 208 10.81 19.07 9.60
N GLN A 209 11.97 19.30 8.98
CA GLN A 209 12.56 18.31 8.08
C GLN A 209 13.28 17.24 8.90
N GLU A 210 13.00 15.98 8.60
CA GLU A 210 13.63 14.85 9.25
C GLU A 210 15.04 14.57 8.66
N ARG A 211 16.01 14.24 9.53
CA ARG A 211 17.33 13.77 9.09
C ARG A 211 17.24 12.34 8.56
N ALA A 212 18.21 11.91 7.75
CA ALA A 212 18.20 10.64 7.03
C ALA A 212 17.80 9.41 7.88
N ALA A 213 18.29 9.28 9.10
CA ALA A 213 17.94 8.17 9.99
C ALA A 213 16.46 8.20 10.44
N HIS A 214 15.93 9.39 10.73
CA HIS A 214 14.52 9.58 11.08
C HIS A 214 13.65 9.42 9.83
N ALA A 215 14.06 9.95 8.68
CA ALA A 215 13.39 9.77 7.41
C ALA A 215 13.19 8.27 7.08
N PHE A 216 14.23 7.45 7.22
CA PHE A 216 14.13 6.00 7.07
C PHE A 216 13.10 5.39 8.04
N ALA A 217 13.16 5.77 9.33
CA ALA A 217 12.25 5.26 10.36
C ALA A 217 10.78 5.69 10.12
N THR A 218 10.57 6.83 9.45
CA THR A 218 9.25 7.33 9.04
C THR A 218 8.72 6.59 7.81
N LEU A 219 9.56 6.35 6.79
CA LEU A 219 9.15 5.75 5.53
C LEU A 219 8.88 4.25 5.66
N LEU A 220 9.75 3.50 6.32
CA LEU A 220 9.68 2.03 6.36
C LEU A 220 8.36 1.48 6.90
N PRO A 221 7.76 2.00 7.98
CA PRO A 221 6.46 1.52 8.49
C PRO A 221 5.28 1.78 7.55
N SER A 222 5.43 2.69 6.59
CA SER A 222 4.40 2.98 5.59
C SER A 222 4.46 2.04 4.38
N CYS A 223 5.49 1.19 4.27
CA CYS A 223 5.62 0.25 3.18
C CYS A 223 4.93 -1.07 3.49
N SER A 224 4.18 -1.60 2.53
CA SER A 224 3.65 -2.96 2.60
C SER A 224 4.78 -3.98 2.50
N CYS A 225 5.04 -4.74 3.56
CA CYS A 225 6.16 -5.65 3.63
C CYS A 225 5.85 -6.95 4.39
N LEU A 226 6.59 -8.01 4.03
CA LEU A 226 6.61 -9.28 4.76
C LEU A 226 7.99 -9.42 5.45
N LYS A 227 8.06 -9.00 6.72
CA LYS A 227 9.34 -8.96 7.48
C LYS A 227 9.98 -10.34 7.65
N GLN A 228 9.18 -11.41 7.65
CA GLN A 228 9.64 -12.79 7.81
C GLN A 228 10.28 -13.33 6.52
N ASN A 229 9.97 -12.76 5.36
CA ASN A 229 10.67 -13.07 4.11
C ASN A 229 11.87 -12.12 3.94
N LYS A 230 13.07 -12.65 4.18
CA LYS A 230 14.31 -11.85 4.18
C LYS A 230 14.59 -11.18 2.83
N GLU A 231 14.29 -11.85 1.71
CA GLU A 231 14.53 -11.31 0.38
C GLU A 231 13.65 -10.08 0.13
N ILE A 232 12.33 -10.21 0.35
CA ILE A 232 11.37 -9.12 0.19
C ILE A 232 11.71 -7.97 1.14
N TYR A 233 11.96 -8.27 2.42
CA TYR A 233 12.26 -7.26 3.41
C TYR A 233 13.55 -6.49 3.10
N ASN A 234 14.62 -7.19 2.72
CA ASN A 234 15.90 -6.56 2.35
C ASN A 234 15.75 -5.67 1.11
N ALA A 235 14.98 -6.09 0.11
CA ALA A 235 14.69 -5.28 -1.08
C ALA A 235 13.97 -3.98 -0.71
N ILE A 236 12.96 -4.05 0.17
CA ILE A 236 12.24 -2.88 0.66
C ILE A 236 13.18 -1.97 1.46
N VAL A 237 13.98 -2.51 2.38
CA VAL A 237 14.95 -1.75 3.19
C VAL A 237 15.93 -1.00 2.30
N ALA A 238 16.49 -1.67 1.28
CA ALA A 238 17.41 -1.04 0.33
C ALA A 238 16.73 0.14 -0.40
N THR A 239 15.53 -0.09 -0.94
CA THR A 239 14.77 0.95 -1.66
C THR A 239 14.38 2.12 -0.76
N VAL A 240 13.95 1.86 0.48
CA VAL A 240 13.62 2.93 1.46
C VAL A 240 14.87 3.71 1.86
N THR A 241 16.01 3.05 2.00
CA THR A 241 17.29 3.73 2.31
C THR A 241 17.66 4.72 1.20
N GLU A 242 17.52 4.32 -0.04
CA GLU A 242 17.76 5.19 -1.20
C GLU A 242 16.72 6.32 -1.25
N LEU A 243 15.44 5.99 -1.11
CA LEU A 243 14.33 6.96 -1.13
C LEU A 243 14.50 8.08 -0.09
N ALA A 244 14.99 7.74 1.13
CA ALA A 244 15.26 8.70 2.20
C ALA A 244 16.37 9.72 1.85
N THR A 245 17.14 9.46 0.79
CA THR A 245 18.17 10.40 0.28
C THR A 245 17.70 11.18 -0.95
N LEU A 246 16.72 10.65 -1.69
CA LEU A 246 16.25 11.23 -2.94
C LEU A 246 15.12 12.26 -2.76
N ALA A 247 14.33 12.13 -1.71
CA ALA A 247 13.21 13.03 -1.45
C ALA A 247 13.20 13.49 0.02
N PRO A 248 12.90 14.77 0.28
CA PRO A 248 12.80 15.26 1.64
C PRO A 248 11.63 14.62 2.39
N VAL A 249 11.85 14.36 3.67
CA VAL A 249 10.83 13.85 4.59
C VAL A 249 10.62 14.86 5.70
N TYR A 250 9.37 15.18 5.97
CA TYR A 250 8.99 16.14 6.99
C TYR A 250 8.10 15.49 8.04
N HIS A 251 8.16 16.00 9.26
CA HIS A 251 7.22 15.73 10.32
C HIS A 251 6.34 16.96 10.53
N LEU A 252 5.04 16.82 10.26
CA LEU A 252 4.05 17.86 10.48
C LEU A 252 3.17 17.47 11.67
N LYS A 253 3.36 18.19 12.77
CA LYS A 253 2.43 18.24 13.89
C LYS A 253 1.39 19.27 13.59
N CYS A 254 0.10 18.90 13.59
CA CYS A 254 -0.91 19.85 13.13
C CYS A 254 -2.32 19.63 13.69
N LEU A 255 -3.08 20.71 13.62
CA LEU A 255 -4.54 20.75 13.68
C LEU A 255 -5.11 20.41 12.29
N PRO A 256 -6.37 19.94 12.21
CA PRO A 256 -7.07 19.73 10.93
C PRO A 256 -7.64 21.07 10.39
N ASP A 257 -6.77 22.04 10.09
CA ASP A 257 -7.13 23.37 9.66
C ASP A 257 -6.39 23.86 8.41
N ARG A 258 -6.77 25.04 7.91
CA ARG A 258 -6.18 25.65 6.72
C ARG A 258 -4.74 26.11 6.95
N GLU A 259 -4.43 26.59 8.14
CA GLU A 259 -3.08 27.06 8.49
C GLU A 259 -2.06 25.92 8.41
N ALA A 260 -2.45 24.70 8.82
CA ALA A 260 -1.61 23.51 8.67
C ALA A 260 -1.26 23.22 7.21
N THR A 261 -2.24 23.36 6.30
CA THR A 261 -2.00 23.11 4.87
C THR A 261 -1.16 24.21 4.22
N GLU A 262 -1.35 25.47 4.61
CA GLU A 262 -0.53 26.60 4.16
C GLU A 262 0.94 26.47 4.62
N LEU A 263 1.13 26.16 5.92
CA LEU A 263 2.45 25.91 6.48
C LEU A 263 3.14 24.74 5.77
N CYS A 264 2.41 23.63 5.60
CA CYS A 264 2.94 22.45 4.93
C CYS A 264 3.37 22.78 3.50
N ARG A 265 2.47 23.34 2.69
CA ARG A 265 2.74 23.67 1.29
C ARG A 265 3.93 24.60 1.14
N LYS A 266 3.95 25.71 1.90
CA LYS A 266 5.05 26.67 1.90
C LYS A 266 6.40 26.01 2.22
N THR A 267 6.42 25.00 3.10
CA THR A 267 7.65 24.33 3.51
C THR A 267 8.12 23.31 2.48
N VAL A 268 7.21 22.52 1.89
CA VAL A 268 7.57 21.44 0.95
C VAL A 268 7.84 21.93 -0.48
N GLU A 269 7.33 23.10 -0.86
CA GLU A 269 7.57 23.73 -2.16
C GLU A 269 8.75 24.72 -2.14
N GLY A 270 9.17 25.15 -0.95
CA GLY A 270 10.37 25.89 -0.59
C GLY A 270 10.75 27.04 -1.05
#